data_154212cecbed4836686732f1c7928798
#
_entry.id   154212cecbed4836686732f1c7928798
#
_cell.length_a   1.000
_cell.length_b   1.000
_cell.length_c   1.000
_cell.angle_alpha   90.00
_cell.angle_beta   90.00
_cell.angle_gamma   90.00
#
_symmetry.space_group_name_H-M   'P 1'
#
loop_
_entity.id
_entity.type
_entity.pdbx_description
1 polymer ?
#
loop_
_entity_poly.entity_id
_entity_poly.type
_entity_poly.pdbx_seq_one_letter_code
_entity_poly.pdbx_strand_id
1 'polypeptide(L)'
;MSKSKKIIMIISVLIIAATLFVPPIFGKGDDGSLFALLSGNGLYTPDGAEGFVARYGADMPADNAFFVLSAAKAISGIFTKNILDIRFAALLYLPFYALGVCLVIAGVKMHSKKLEPFAEALAAIILCDIGYIAYLNSPYTDAFFLCALVLLFGCVFYMQSRGRAEIFPSAAAALCALALLWGALGGVPSYKDENMEKYNSVFMGAAQKSEDLAFFGISDKYASLIGKDWYEAQKETDIASDAAKSEIFENISGAKVLKFYFTHPKNFATAVDTACKNAPFLTQKYIKMQTDGSYGIKKAPSLWSWARRFMTPASLIVFAVYYIAVIAVLIKTRKKDKGFKLASAFYLLFNIILLPMTLVSGGTASVSRRLLLFQLSCDMLVFMSVLWAVNTFTERNENIKKKYGVK
;
A
#
# COMPACT_ATOMS: atom_id res chain seq x y z
N MET A 1 -21.03 20.30 -19.79
CA MET A 1 -20.15 19.32 -19.10
C MET A 1 -21.03 18.13 -18.74
N SER A 2 -20.65 16.90 -19.15
CA SER A 2 -21.42 15.69 -18.82
C SER A 2 -21.49 15.50 -17.28
N LYS A 3 -22.52 14.81 -16.77
CA LYS A 3 -22.61 14.51 -15.33
C LYS A 3 -21.34 13.83 -14.81
N SER A 4 -20.76 12.92 -15.59
CA SER A 4 -19.49 12.24 -15.27
C SER A 4 -18.32 13.22 -15.08
N LYS A 5 -18.16 14.21 -15.94
CA LYS A 5 -17.08 15.21 -15.76
C LYS A 5 -17.26 16.03 -14.48
N LYS A 6 -18.51 16.33 -14.08
CA LYS A 6 -18.78 17.00 -12.80
C LYS A 6 -18.39 16.13 -11.61
N ILE A 7 -18.73 14.84 -11.66
CA ILE A 7 -18.42 13.90 -10.57
C ILE A 7 -16.91 13.66 -10.46
N ILE A 8 -16.21 13.44 -11.58
CA ILE A 8 -14.74 13.34 -11.57
C ILE A 8 -14.11 14.60 -10.98
N MET A 9 -14.60 15.78 -11.38
CA MET A 9 -14.11 17.03 -10.83
C MET A 9 -14.38 17.14 -9.32
N ILE A 10 -15.57 16.74 -8.85
CA ILE A 10 -15.91 16.73 -7.43
C ILE A 10 -15.00 15.75 -6.68
N ILE A 11 -14.80 14.53 -7.19
CA ILE A 11 -13.90 13.55 -6.58
C ILE A 11 -12.48 14.12 -6.51
N SER A 12 -11.97 14.70 -7.59
CA SER A 12 -10.64 15.31 -7.60
C SER A 12 -10.52 16.45 -6.59
N VAL A 13 -11.54 17.32 -6.50
CA VAL A 13 -11.56 18.41 -5.51
C VAL A 13 -11.62 17.86 -4.09
N LEU A 14 -12.43 16.82 -3.83
CA LEU A 14 -12.48 16.17 -2.51
C LEU A 14 -11.14 15.51 -2.15
N ILE A 15 -10.47 14.86 -3.09
CA ILE A 15 -9.13 14.30 -2.88
C ILE A 15 -8.15 15.44 -2.54
N ILE A 16 -8.15 16.52 -3.31
CA ILE A 16 -7.30 17.68 -3.07
C ILE A 16 -7.57 18.28 -1.68
N ALA A 17 -8.85 18.54 -1.38
CA ALA A 17 -9.23 19.09 -0.09
C ALA A 17 -8.84 18.16 1.06
N ALA A 18 -9.13 16.85 0.97
CA ALA A 18 -8.75 15.89 1.99
C ALA A 18 -7.22 15.84 2.15
N THR A 19 -6.45 15.84 1.05
CA THR A 19 -4.99 15.82 1.10
C THR A 19 -4.42 17.07 1.76
N LEU A 20 -5.00 18.24 1.50
CA LEU A 20 -4.52 19.51 2.06
C LEU A 20 -4.94 19.73 3.52
N PHE A 21 -6.13 19.22 3.90
CA PHE A 21 -6.68 19.43 5.25
C PHE A 21 -6.48 18.24 6.19
N VAL A 22 -6.17 17.05 5.66
CA VAL A 22 -5.79 15.92 6.49
C VAL A 22 -4.37 16.16 7.02
N PRO A 23 -4.18 16.19 8.34
CA PRO A 23 -2.84 16.36 8.91
C PRO A 23 -1.90 15.26 8.46
N PRO A 24 -0.60 15.57 8.32
CA PRO A 24 0.42 14.57 8.01
C PRO A 24 0.36 13.39 8.97
N ILE A 25 0.56 12.19 8.43
CA ILE A 25 0.62 10.99 9.22
C ILE A 25 2.04 10.77 9.74
N PHE A 26 2.13 10.54 11.02
CA PHE A 26 3.37 10.17 11.67
C PHE A 26 3.15 8.94 12.54
N GLY A 27 3.98 7.93 12.34
CA GLY A 27 3.98 6.72 13.16
C GLY A 27 4.86 6.90 14.40
N LYS A 28 4.40 6.44 15.56
CA LYS A 28 5.24 6.28 16.73
C LYS A 28 5.67 4.81 16.80
N GLY A 29 6.95 4.56 16.85
CA GLY A 29 7.49 3.26 17.25
C GLY A 29 8.09 2.38 16.16
N ASP A 30 7.60 2.42 14.91
CA ASP A 30 8.10 1.52 13.88
C ASP A 30 9.17 2.12 12.97
N ASP A 31 9.42 3.42 13.09
CA ASP A 31 10.25 4.19 12.18
C ASP A 31 11.38 4.95 12.89
N GLY A 32 12.08 4.30 13.81
CA GLY A 32 13.26 4.88 14.45
C GLY A 32 14.28 5.38 13.45
N SER A 33 14.41 4.70 12.31
CA SER A 33 15.28 5.11 11.21
C SER A 33 14.74 6.33 10.44
N LEU A 34 13.41 6.42 10.21
CA LEU A 34 12.81 7.63 9.68
C LEU A 34 12.96 8.78 10.67
N PHE A 35 12.81 8.51 11.96
CA PHE A 35 13.02 9.47 13.02
C PHE A 35 14.47 9.95 13.08
N ALA A 36 15.42 9.02 13.00
CA ALA A 36 16.85 9.34 12.94
C ALA A 36 17.19 10.13 11.68
N LEU A 37 16.61 9.79 10.54
CA LEU A 37 16.76 10.55 9.31
C LEU A 37 16.17 11.95 9.43
N LEU A 38 14.96 12.09 9.93
CA LEU A 38 14.29 13.38 10.09
C LEU A 38 15.02 14.25 11.09
N SER A 39 15.51 13.70 12.21
CA SER A 39 16.30 14.42 13.21
C SER A 39 17.73 14.66 12.76
N GLY A 40 18.40 13.69 12.15
CA GLY A 40 19.74 13.81 11.60
C GLY A 40 19.86 14.82 10.45
N ASN A 41 18.75 15.12 9.77
CA ASN A 41 18.65 16.10 8.70
C ASN A 41 18.03 17.44 9.16
N GLY A 42 18.06 17.74 10.45
CA GLY A 42 17.54 19.00 10.97
C GLY A 42 16.02 19.14 10.95
N LEU A 43 15.30 18.05 10.74
CA LEU A 43 13.85 17.98 10.87
C LEU A 43 13.52 17.73 12.33
N TYR A 44 13.28 18.80 13.08
CA TYR A 44 13.15 18.78 14.53
C TYR A 44 11.75 18.41 14.98
N THR A 45 11.65 17.53 15.97
CA THR A 45 10.42 17.31 16.76
C THR A 45 10.54 18.14 18.05
N PRO A 46 9.54 18.98 18.39
CA PRO A 46 9.50 19.59 19.70
C PRO A 46 9.45 18.50 20.78
N ASP A 47 10.22 18.66 21.85
CA ASP A 47 10.18 17.78 23.00
C ASP A 47 8.75 17.62 23.53
N GLY A 48 8.30 16.39 23.67
CA GLY A 48 6.97 16.04 24.20
C GLY A 48 5.82 16.12 23.21
N ALA A 49 6.04 16.50 21.94
CA ALA A 49 4.99 16.51 20.93
C ALA A 49 4.86 15.16 20.23
N GLU A 50 3.65 14.61 20.22
CA GLU A 50 3.35 13.40 19.44
C GLU A 50 3.07 13.68 17.95
N GLY A 51 3.39 14.88 17.47
CA GLY A 51 3.22 15.30 16.07
C GLY A 51 4.41 16.10 15.58
N PHE A 52 4.71 15.95 14.29
CA PHE A 52 5.87 16.60 13.68
C PHE A 52 5.49 17.94 13.04
N VAL A 53 6.15 18.99 13.46
CA VAL A 53 6.39 20.16 12.61
C VAL A 53 7.80 20.00 12.08
N ALA A 54 7.94 19.63 10.83
CA ALA A 54 9.24 19.50 10.20
C ALA A 54 9.86 20.88 10.05
N ARG A 55 10.89 21.18 10.84
CA ARG A 55 11.72 22.38 10.70
C ARG A 55 12.99 22.04 9.95
N TYR A 56 13.43 22.96 9.14
CA TYR A 56 14.65 22.86 8.35
C TYR A 56 15.87 23.27 9.15
N GLY A 57 16.87 22.39 9.24
CA GLY A 57 18.28 22.75 9.40
C GLY A 57 18.92 23.04 8.03
N ALA A 58 19.90 23.94 7.97
CA ALA A 58 20.55 24.37 6.73
C ALA A 58 21.29 23.25 5.96
N ASP A 59 21.59 22.14 6.62
CA ASP A 59 22.56 21.14 6.16
C ASP A 59 21.91 19.76 5.90
N MET A 60 20.80 19.72 5.17
CA MET A 60 20.32 18.42 4.69
C MET A 60 21.29 17.90 3.63
N PRO A 61 22.03 16.79 3.87
CA PRO A 61 22.87 16.19 2.85
C PRO A 61 21.97 15.85 1.64
N ALA A 62 22.33 16.35 0.46
CA ALA A 62 21.59 16.14 -0.77
C ALA A 62 21.48 14.64 -1.13
N ASP A 63 22.37 13.83 -0.58
CA ASP A 63 22.65 12.49 -1.07
C ASP A 63 21.71 11.39 -0.55
N ASN A 64 20.88 11.67 0.48
CA ASN A 64 20.04 10.65 1.10
C ASN A 64 18.54 10.99 1.14
N ALA A 65 18.12 12.12 0.61
CA ALA A 65 16.70 12.45 0.60
C ALA A 65 16.02 11.87 -0.62
N PHE A 66 14.91 11.17 -0.41
CA PHE A 66 14.04 10.76 -1.50
C PHE A 66 13.64 11.98 -2.35
N PHE A 67 13.82 11.90 -3.66
CA PHE A 67 13.72 13.05 -4.59
C PHE A 67 12.41 13.84 -4.47
N VAL A 68 11.28 13.20 -4.11
CA VAL A 68 10.00 13.88 -3.90
C VAL A 68 10.05 14.78 -2.67
N LEU A 69 10.69 14.35 -1.58
CA LEU A 69 10.87 15.19 -0.39
C LEU A 69 11.83 16.36 -0.70
N SER A 70 12.86 16.13 -1.51
CA SER A 70 13.77 17.19 -1.97
C SER A 70 13.04 18.21 -2.83
N ALA A 71 12.16 17.77 -3.74
CA ALA A 71 11.33 18.66 -4.54
C ALA A 71 10.29 19.41 -3.69
N ALA A 72 9.62 18.71 -2.75
CA ALA A 72 8.71 19.35 -1.80
C ALA A 72 9.42 20.41 -0.96
N LYS A 73 10.67 20.13 -0.59
CA LYS A 73 11.57 21.08 0.06
C LYS A 73 11.77 22.36 -0.74
N ALA A 74 12.22 22.20 -1.97
CA ALA A 74 12.49 23.34 -2.84
C ALA A 74 11.25 24.22 -3.00
N ILE A 75 10.06 23.60 -3.19
CA ILE A 75 8.80 24.33 -3.33
C ILE A 75 8.38 24.99 -1.99
N SER A 76 8.46 24.25 -0.90
CA SER A 76 8.13 24.78 0.44
C SER A 76 9.02 25.98 0.80
N GLY A 77 10.30 25.92 0.46
CA GLY A 77 11.26 26.99 0.70
C GLY A 77 10.94 28.32 0.02
N ILE A 78 10.14 28.30 -1.05
CA ILE A 78 9.65 29.53 -1.71
C ILE A 78 8.65 30.28 -0.82
N PHE A 79 7.85 29.53 -0.05
CA PHE A 79 6.74 30.08 0.74
C PHE A 79 7.07 30.19 2.23
N THR A 80 7.90 29.28 2.75
CA THR A 80 8.19 29.16 4.18
C THR A 80 9.70 29.03 4.38
N LYS A 81 10.36 30.09 4.83
CA LYS A 81 11.83 30.20 4.84
C LYS A 81 12.59 29.06 5.52
N ASN A 82 12.00 28.23 6.38
CA ASN A 82 12.73 27.18 7.11
C ASN A 82 11.86 25.97 7.50
N ILE A 83 10.73 25.76 6.84
CA ILE A 83 9.80 24.67 7.22
C ILE A 83 9.52 23.81 5.99
N LEU A 84 9.78 22.51 6.09
CA LEU A 84 9.24 21.55 5.12
C LEU A 84 7.77 21.34 5.46
N ASP A 85 6.89 21.85 4.64
CA ASP A 85 5.49 21.48 4.68
C ASP A 85 5.28 20.24 3.81
N ILE A 86 5.02 19.10 4.45
CA ILE A 86 4.81 17.81 3.77
C ILE A 86 3.63 17.86 2.79
N ARG A 87 2.69 18.80 2.96
CA ARG A 87 1.59 19.01 2.02
C ARG A 87 2.08 19.30 0.60
N PHE A 88 3.29 19.85 0.43
CA PHE A 88 3.87 20.00 -0.90
C PHE A 88 4.28 18.66 -1.53
N ALA A 89 4.70 17.65 -0.74
CA ALA A 89 4.87 16.30 -1.26
C ALA A 89 3.52 15.69 -1.70
N ALA A 90 2.47 15.90 -0.91
CA ALA A 90 1.12 15.50 -1.29
C ALA A 90 0.67 16.13 -2.61
N LEU A 91 0.95 17.42 -2.83
CA LEU A 91 0.64 18.12 -4.10
C LEU A 91 1.40 17.53 -5.29
N LEU A 92 2.63 17.03 -5.07
CA LEU A 92 3.39 16.35 -6.12
C LEU A 92 2.83 14.96 -6.46
N TYR A 93 2.36 14.21 -5.46
CA TYR A 93 1.78 12.89 -5.67
C TYR A 93 0.37 12.92 -6.28
N LEU A 94 -0.42 13.93 -5.89
CA LEU A 94 -1.83 14.02 -6.21
C LEU A 94 -2.18 13.92 -7.71
N PRO A 95 -1.45 14.59 -8.64
CA PRO A 95 -1.73 14.49 -10.06
C PRO A 95 -1.62 13.05 -10.59
N PHE A 96 -0.62 12.31 -10.14
CA PHE A 96 -0.39 10.93 -10.58
C PHE A 96 -1.46 9.99 -10.01
N TYR A 97 -1.80 10.15 -8.74
CA TYR A 97 -2.86 9.39 -8.09
C TYR A 97 -4.21 9.64 -8.77
N ALA A 98 -4.58 10.91 -8.94
CA ALA A 98 -5.82 11.32 -9.59
C ALA A 98 -5.91 10.83 -11.03
N LEU A 99 -4.81 10.91 -11.79
CA LEU A 99 -4.75 10.39 -13.15
C LEU A 99 -5.03 8.89 -13.19
N GLY A 100 -4.44 8.11 -12.27
CA GLY A 100 -4.70 6.68 -12.15
C GLY A 100 -6.17 6.37 -11.88
N VAL A 101 -6.79 7.07 -10.91
CA VAL A 101 -8.23 6.94 -10.61
C VAL A 101 -9.09 7.31 -11.83
N CYS A 102 -8.78 8.41 -12.52
CA CYS A 102 -9.49 8.84 -13.73
C CYS A 102 -9.39 7.80 -14.85
N LEU A 103 -8.24 7.16 -15.02
CA LEU A 103 -8.05 6.11 -16.02
C LEU A 103 -8.85 4.85 -15.69
N VAL A 104 -8.95 4.47 -14.40
CA VAL A 104 -9.84 3.38 -13.96
C VAL A 104 -11.29 3.67 -14.35
N ILE A 105 -11.80 4.86 -14.00
CA ILE A 105 -13.19 5.27 -14.33
C ILE A 105 -13.40 5.32 -15.84
N ALA A 106 -12.44 5.88 -16.58
CA ALA A 106 -12.49 5.94 -18.04
C ALA A 106 -12.52 4.55 -18.68
N GLY A 107 -11.76 3.59 -18.13
CA GLY A 107 -11.78 2.19 -18.56
C GLY A 107 -13.16 1.55 -18.36
N VAL A 108 -13.80 1.77 -17.21
CA VAL A 108 -15.17 1.28 -16.95
C VAL A 108 -16.17 1.89 -17.94
N LYS A 109 -16.08 3.19 -18.16
CA LYS A 109 -16.96 3.88 -19.12
C LYS A 109 -16.82 3.36 -20.54
N MET A 110 -15.62 3.03 -20.97
CA MET A 110 -15.35 2.44 -22.28
C MET A 110 -15.97 1.04 -22.40
N HIS A 111 -15.95 0.28 -21.32
CA HIS A 111 -16.55 -1.05 -21.28
C HIS A 111 -18.08 -0.96 -21.29
N SER A 112 -18.66 -0.12 -20.43
CA SER A 112 -20.11 0.10 -20.34
C SER A 112 -20.41 1.48 -19.75
N LYS A 113 -21.08 2.35 -20.54
CA LYS A 113 -21.53 3.66 -20.06
C LYS A 113 -22.49 3.58 -18.87
N LYS A 114 -23.23 2.47 -18.72
CA LYS A 114 -24.18 2.26 -17.62
C LYS A 114 -23.48 2.00 -16.29
N LEU A 115 -22.25 1.49 -16.32
CA LEU A 115 -21.45 1.25 -15.14
C LEU A 115 -20.70 2.49 -14.65
N GLU A 116 -20.60 3.55 -15.48
CA GLU A 116 -19.85 4.76 -15.12
C GLU A 116 -20.26 5.36 -13.76
N PRO A 117 -21.55 5.59 -13.44
CA PRO A 117 -21.90 6.16 -12.14
C PRO A 117 -21.58 5.23 -10.95
N PHE A 118 -21.64 3.92 -11.15
CA PHE A 118 -21.25 2.97 -10.10
C PHE A 118 -19.73 2.97 -9.90
N ALA A 119 -18.95 3.04 -11.00
CA ALA A 119 -17.51 3.14 -10.91
C ALA A 119 -17.06 4.43 -10.22
N GLU A 120 -17.70 5.56 -10.51
CA GLU A 120 -17.44 6.85 -9.85
C GLU A 120 -17.71 6.77 -8.35
N ALA A 121 -18.86 6.21 -7.95
CA ALA A 121 -19.20 6.03 -6.54
C ALA A 121 -18.23 5.08 -5.82
N LEU A 122 -17.90 3.94 -6.42
CA LEU A 122 -16.94 3.00 -5.85
C LEU A 122 -15.52 3.59 -5.76
N ALA A 123 -15.08 4.33 -6.78
CA ALA A 123 -13.78 5.00 -6.76
C ALA A 123 -13.73 6.05 -5.63
N ALA A 124 -14.81 6.81 -5.43
CA ALA A 124 -14.90 7.77 -4.33
C ALA A 124 -14.82 7.08 -2.95
N ILE A 125 -15.48 5.95 -2.78
CA ILE A 125 -15.49 5.22 -1.51
C ILE A 125 -14.16 4.48 -1.27
N ILE A 126 -13.61 3.81 -2.29
CA ILE A 126 -12.46 2.91 -2.15
C ILE A 126 -11.15 3.67 -2.33
N LEU A 127 -10.97 4.35 -3.47
CA LEU A 127 -9.70 4.97 -3.83
C LEU A 127 -9.52 6.36 -3.22
N CYS A 128 -10.62 7.06 -2.88
CA CYS A 128 -10.53 8.33 -2.16
C CYS A 128 -10.68 8.16 -0.64
N ASP A 129 -10.53 6.93 -0.13
CA ASP A 129 -10.53 6.69 1.31
C ASP A 129 -9.36 7.39 2.00
N ILE A 130 -9.64 7.97 3.16
CA ILE A 130 -8.64 8.71 3.93
C ILE A 130 -7.43 7.85 4.30
N GLY A 131 -7.61 6.53 4.40
CA GLY A 131 -6.51 5.59 4.65
C GLY A 131 -5.46 5.61 3.54
N TYR A 132 -5.85 5.83 2.27
CA TYR A 132 -4.93 6.00 1.14
C TYR A 132 -4.43 7.44 1.01
N ILE A 133 -5.36 8.41 1.07
CA ILE A 133 -5.04 9.83 0.91
C ILE A 133 -4.04 10.30 1.96
N ALA A 134 -4.16 9.80 3.18
CA ALA A 134 -3.26 10.14 4.25
C ALA A 134 -1.80 9.74 3.98
N TYR A 135 -1.55 8.63 3.25
CA TYR A 135 -0.19 8.27 2.83
C TYR A 135 0.42 9.28 1.86
N LEU A 136 -0.39 9.92 1.00
CA LEU A 136 0.11 10.96 0.10
C LEU A 136 0.66 12.17 0.87
N ASN A 137 0.09 12.45 2.03
CA ASN A 137 0.49 13.52 2.92
C ASN A 137 1.45 13.02 4.02
N SER A 138 2.42 12.21 3.65
CA SER A 138 3.37 11.61 4.57
C SER A 138 4.80 11.64 4.01
N PRO A 139 5.84 11.60 4.85
CA PRO A 139 7.22 11.53 4.42
C PRO A 139 7.61 10.13 3.89
N TYR A 140 6.71 9.17 3.93
CA TYR A 140 6.99 7.79 3.57
C TYR A 140 7.08 7.57 2.06
N THR A 141 8.02 6.73 1.66
CA THR A 141 8.16 6.28 0.26
C THR A 141 6.97 5.43 -0.21
N ASP A 142 6.19 4.89 0.73
CA ASP A 142 4.94 4.16 0.44
C ASP A 142 3.98 4.98 -0.43
N ALA A 143 3.95 6.31 -0.28
CA ALA A 143 3.13 7.21 -1.09
C ALA A 143 3.49 7.14 -2.59
N PHE A 144 4.80 7.07 -2.89
CA PHE A 144 5.30 6.93 -4.26
C PHE A 144 4.83 5.61 -4.90
N PHE A 145 4.99 4.50 -4.18
CA PHE A 145 4.57 3.19 -4.67
C PHE A 145 3.06 3.07 -4.79
N LEU A 146 2.31 3.69 -3.87
CA LEU A 146 0.85 3.79 -3.94
C LEU A 146 0.41 4.49 -5.23
N CYS A 147 1.00 5.65 -5.55
CA CYS A 147 0.72 6.39 -6.79
C CYS A 147 1.10 5.58 -8.04
N ALA A 148 2.29 4.98 -8.04
CA ALA A 148 2.75 4.16 -9.14
C ALA A 148 1.81 2.98 -9.40
N LEU A 149 1.34 2.30 -8.36
CA LEU A 149 0.46 1.15 -8.48
C LEU A 149 -0.95 1.54 -8.95
N VAL A 150 -1.54 2.63 -8.40
CA VAL A 150 -2.85 3.13 -8.84
C VAL A 150 -2.80 3.55 -10.30
N LEU A 151 -1.74 4.26 -10.71
CA LEU A 151 -1.56 4.69 -12.10
C LEU A 151 -1.33 3.50 -13.04
N LEU A 152 -0.52 2.53 -12.64
CA LEU A 152 -0.32 1.29 -13.38
C LEU A 152 -1.64 0.54 -13.60
N PHE A 153 -2.42 0.37 -12.54
CA PHE A 153 -3.74 -0.27 -12.62
C PHE A 153 -4.69 0.49 -13.55
N GLY A 154 -4.71 1.82 -13.45
CA GLY A 154 -5.50 2.67 -14.31
C GLY A 154 -5.12 2.54 -15.79
N CYS A 155 -3.83 2.60 -16.10
CA CYS A 155 -3.32 2.46 -17.46
C CYS A 155 -3.65 1.08 -18.05
N VAL A 156 -3.36 0.00 -17.31
CA VAL A 156 -3.61 -1.37 -17.76
C VAL A 156 -5.10 -1.57 -18.03
N PHE A 157 -5.97 -1.17 -17.11
CA PHE A 157 -7.41 -1.34 -17.27
C PHE A 157 -7.96 -0.49 -18.42
N TYR A 158 -7.53 0.75 -18.56
CA TYR A 158 -7.92 1.63 -19.65
C TYR A 158 -7.56 1.03 -21.02
N MET A 159 -6.30 0.58 -21.20
CA MET A 159 -5.84 -0.04 -22.45
C MET A 159 -6.60 -1.33 -22.75
N GLN A 160 -6.84 -2.17 -21.76
CA GLN A 160 -7.62 -3.40 -21.94
C GLN A 160 -9.06 -3.12 -22.34
N SER A 161 -9.68 -2.09 -21.77
CA SER A 161 -11.06 -1.70 -22.10
C SER A 161 -11.15 -1.10 -23.51
N ARG A 162 -10.11 -0.45 -24.00
CA ARG A 162 -9.97 0.04 -25.37
C ARG A 162 -9.68 -1.06 -26.39
N GLY A 163 -9.14 -2.19 -25.93
CA GLY A 163 -8.70 -3.30 -26.79
C GLY A 163 -7.46 -2.98 -27.63
N ARG A 164 -6.77 -1.87 -27.35
CA ARG A 164 -5.53 -1.46 -28.05
C ARG A 164 -4.57 -0.76 -27.08
N ALA A 165 -3.29 -0.89 -27.35
CA ALA A 165 -2.26 -0.09 -26.70
C ALA A 165 -2.28 1.33 -27.25
N GLU A 166 -2.21 2.31 -26.36
CA GLU A 166 -2.03 3.72 -26.70
C GLU A 166 -0.67 4.17 -26.14
N ILE A 167 0.03 5.05 -26.87
CA ILE A 167 1.42 5.44 -26.54
C ILE A 167 1.51 5.98 -25.11
N PHE A 168 0.66 6.94 -24.74
CA PHE A 168 0.72 7.57 -23.42
C PHE A 168 0.44 6.59 -22.26
N PRO A 169 -0.70 5.84 -22.22
CA PRO A 169 -0.92 4.88 -21.17
C PRO A 169 0.11 3.74 -21.13
N SER A 170 0.64 3.32 -22.28
CA SER A 170 1.69 2.29 -22.35
C SER A 170 3.00 2.79 -21.73
N ALA A 171 3.43 3.99 -22.09
CA ALA A 171 4.62 4.60 -21.52
C ALA A 171 4.47 4.84 -20.01
N ALA A 172 3.32 5.37 -19.57
CA ALA A 172 3.03 5.57 -18.16
C ALA A 172 3.03 4.24 -17.39
N ALA A 173 2.40 3.19 -17.93
CA ALA A 173 2.41 1.86 -17.31
C ALA A 173 3.83 1.28 -17.21
N ALA A 174 4.64 1.43 -18.27
CA ALA A 174 6.03 0.97 -18.27
C ALA A 174 6.87 1.72 -17.23
N LEU A 175 6.74 3.04 -17.14
CA LEU A 175 7.44 3.85 -16.13
C LEU A 175 7.02 3.48 -14.70
N CYS A 176 5.72 3.27 -14.46
CA CYS A 176 5.24 2.83 -13.16
C CYS A 176 5.74 1.42 -12.80
N ALA A 177 5.75 0.48 -13.75
CA ALA A 177 6.29 -0.86 -13.53
C ALA A 177 7.78 -0.82 -13.22
N LEU A 178 8.56 0.00 -13.96
CA LEU A 178 9.98 0.22 -13.69
C LEU A 178 10.21 0.87 -12.32
N ALA A 179 9.39 1.83 -11.93
CA ALA A 179 9.48 2.46 -10.62
C ALA A 179 9.22 1.47 -9.47
N LEU A 180 8.19 0.61 -9.63
CA LEU A 180 7.90 -0.45 -8.67
C LEU A 180 9.03 -1.49 -8.60
N LEU A 181 9.57 -1.87 -9.74
CA LEU A 181 10.70 -2.80 -9.81
C LEU A 181 11.96 -2.19 -9.19
N TRP A 182 12.27 -0.94 -9.51
CA TRP A 182 13.39 -0.21 -8.93
C TRP A 182 13.30 -0.16 -7.40
N GLY A 183 12.11 0.11 -6.86
CA GLY A 183 11.89 0.06 -5.42
C GLY A 183 12.05 -1.34 -4.83
N ALA A 184 11.54 -2.37 -5.52
CA ALA A 184 11.67 -3.75 -5.07
C ALA A 184 13.13 -4.24 -5.06
N LEU A 185 14.00 -3.67 -5.92
CA LEU A 185 15.43 -3.93 -5.97
C LEU A 185 16.27 -3.06 -5.01
N GLY A 186 15.62 -2.30 -4.13
CA GLY A 186 16.30 -1.47 -3.14
C GLY A 186 16.83 -0.14 -3.68
N GLY A 187 16.42 0.28 -4.89
CA GLY A 187 16.84 1.54 -5.51
C GLY A 187 16.20 2.77 -4.87
N VAL A 188 15.10 2.62 -4.14
CA VAL A 188 14.52 3.68 -3.31
C VAL A 188 15.18 3.63 -1.94
N PRO A 189 15.67 4.77 -1.41
CA PRO A 189 16.23 4.79 -0.07
C PRO A 189 15.25 4.19 0.93
N SER A 190 15.61 3.06 1.49
CA SER A 190 14.90 2.50 2.62
C SER A 190 15.41 3.22 3.85
N TYR A 191 14.56 3.99 4.50
CA TYR A 191 14.87 4.57 5.81
C TYR A 191 14.79 3.50 6.92
N LYS A 192 14.67 2.26 6.53
CA LYS A 192 14.63 1.12 7.44
C LYS A 192 16.04 0.61 7.61
N ASP A 193 16.39 0.32 8.84
CA ASP A 193 17.62 -0.40 9.13
C ASP A 193 17.54 -1.79 8.48
N GLU A 194 18.49 -2.12 7.61
CA GLU A 194 18.57 -3.41 6.93
C GLU A 194 18.62 -4.58 7.93
N ASN A 195 19.29 -4.38 9.04
CA ASN A 195 19.38 -5.38 10.11
C ASN A 195 18.01 -5.57 10.78
N MET A 196 17.25 -4.49 10.97
CA MET A 196 15.88 -4.58 11.47
C MET A 196 14.97 -5.38 10.53
N GLU A 197 15.08 -5.16 9.22
CA GLU A 197 14.30 -5.93 8.25
C GLU A 197 14.68 -7.40 8.23
N LYS A 198 15.98 -7.70 8.22
CA LYS A 198 16.51 -9.06 8.32
C LYS A 198 16.03 -9.74 9.61
N TYR A 199 16.17 -9.05 10.76
CA TYR A 199 15.69 -9.55 12.03
C TYR A 199 14.20 -9.90 11.98
N ASN A 200 13.36 -8.94 11.61
CA ASN A 200 11.92 -9.12 11.57
C ASN A 200 11.48 -10.21 10.58
N SER A 201 12.18 -10.37 9.46
CA SER A 201 11.86 -11.42 8.48
C SER A 201 11.99 -12.83 9.05
N VAL A 202 12.94 -13.03 9.96
CA VAL A 202 13.18 -14.33 10.62
C VAL A 202 12.39 -14.42 11.91
N PHE A 203 12.61 -13.53 12.86
CA PHE A 203 12.06 -13.67 14.23
C PHE A 203 10.57 -13.34 14.34
N MET A 204 10.05 -12.45 13.45
CA MET A 204 8.62 -12.13 13.37
C MET A 204 7.92 -12.83 12.19
N GLY A 205 8.65 -13.61 11.40
CA GLY A 205 8.09 -14.22 10.20
C GLY A 205 8.36 -15.70 10.06
N ALA A 206 9.59 -16.05 9.71
CA ALA A 206 9.96 -17.39 9.33
C ALA A 206 10.04 -18.36 10.51
N ALA A 207 10.76 -17.99 11.56
CA ALA A 207 10.95 -18.84 12.73
C ALA A 207 9.72 -18.81 13.65
N GLN A 208 9.23 -19.98 14.03
CA GLN A 208 8.15 -20.17 15.01
C GLN A 208 8.62 -20.93 16.24
N LYS A 209 9.77 -21.57 16.17
CA LYS A 209 10.40 -22.34 17.22
C LYS A 209 11.93 -22.30 17.09
N SER A 210 12.65 -22.67 18.13
CA SER A 210 14.12 -22.59 18.19
C SER A 210 14.81 -23.36 17.06
N GLU A 211 14.31 -24.56 16.70
CA GLU A 211 14.92 -25.37 15.63
C GLU A 211 14.88 -24.66 14.27
N ASP A 212 13.94 -23.75 14.04
CA ASP A 212 13.85 -22.98 12.80
C ASP A 212 15.06 -22.04 12.64
N LEU A 213 15.64 -21.55 13.74
CA LEU A 213 16.80 -20.66 13.74
C LEU A 213 18.05 -21.34 13.17
N ALA A 214 18.20 -22.64 13.37
CA ALA A 214 19.33 -23.43 12.86
C ALA A 214 19.42 -23.38 11.33
N PHE A 215 18.27 -23.29 10.61
CA PHE A 215 18.25 -23.12 9.16
C PHE A 215 18.97 -21.84 8.72
N PHE A 216 18.87 -20.79 9.53
CA PHE A 216 19.52 -19.50 9.29
C PHE A 216 20.94 -19.45 9.84
N GLY A 217 21.41 -20.48 10.57
CA GLY A 217 22.71 -20.49 11.24
C GLY A 217 22.75 -19.62 12.49
N ILE A 218 21.58 -19.36 13.08
CA ILE A 218 21.42 -18.54 14.28
C ILE A 218 21.39 -19.47 15.51
N SER A 219 22.13 -19.11 16.54
CA SER A 219 22.23 -19.89 17.77
C SER A 219 20.89 -19.90 18.54
N ASP A 220 20.59 -21.04 19.20
CA ASP A 220 19.41 -21.22 20.05
C ASP A 220 19.34 -20.24 21.24
N LYS A 221 20.47 -19.60 21.61
CA LYS A 221 20.47 -18.55 22.64
C LYS A 221 19.54 -17.39 22.32
N TYR A 222 19.19 -17.20 21.05
CA TYR A 222 18.28 -16.17 20.58
C TYR A 222 16.81 -16.65 20.44
N ALA A 223 16.51 -17.88 20.86
CA ALA A 223 15.15 -18.43 20.74
C ALA A 223 14.08 -17.65 21.52
N SER A 224 14.47 -16.99 22.62
CA SER A 224 13.58 -16.14 23.41
C SER A 224 13.11 -14.87 22.67
N LEU A 225 13.76 -14.54 21.54
CA LEU A 225 13.44 -13.38 20.72
C LEU A 225 12.39 -13.70 19.63
N ILE A 226 12.03 -14.96 19.41
CA ILE A 226 11.01 -15.35 18.43
C ILE A 226 9.66 -14.76 18.84
N GLY A 227 9.00 -14.07 17.88
CA GLY A 227 7.73 -13.39 18.09
C GLY A 227 7.85 -11.98 18.66
N LYS A 228 9.06 -11.50 18.95
CA LYS A 228 9.34 -10.13 19.38
C LYS A 228 9.83 -9.29 18.19
N ASP A 229 9.35 -8.06 18.13
CA ASP A 229 9.85 -7.13 17.12
C ASP A 229 11.27 -6.61 17.49
N TRP A 230 11.89 -5.90 16.52
CA TRP A 230 13.23 -5.34 16.70
C TRP A 230 13.39 -4.51 17.98
N TYR A 231 12.41 -3.68 18.30
CA TYR A 231 12.49 -2.78 19.47
C TYR A 231 12.27 -3.50 20.80
N GLU A 232 11.43 -4.52 20.79
CA GLU A 232 11.23 -5.39 21.95
C GLU A 232 12.50 -6.20 22.23
N ALA A 233 13.11 -6.74 21.17
CA ALA A 233 14.34 -7.51 21.29
C ALA A 233 15.52 -6.66 21.78
N GLN A 234 15.65 -5.41 21.35
CA GLN A 234 16.70 -4.49 21.83
C GLN A 234 16.61 -4.19 23.34
N LYS A 235 15.44 -4.31 23.92
CA LYS A 235 15.26 -4.12 25.39
C LYS A 235 15.81 -5.29 26.22
N GLU A 236 15.84 -6.49 25.62
CA GLU A 236 16.23 -7.70 26.31
C GLU A 236 17.68 -8.13 26.02
N THR A 237 18.14 -7.83 24.82
CA THR A 237 19.44 -8.28 24.33
C THR A 237 20.02 -7.19 23.45
N ASP A 238 21.32 -6.92 23.58
CA ASP A 238 22.01 -6.00 22.71
C ASP A 238 22.22 -6.60 21.31
N ILE A 239 21.12 -6.69 20.55
CA ILE A 239 21.13 -7.17 19.17
C ILE A 239 21.78 -6.19 18.19
N ALA A 240 22.08 -4.97 18.63
CA ALA A 240 22.80 -3.98 17.83
C ALA A 240 24.32 -4.09 17.97
N SER A 241 24.83 -4.92 18.88
CA SER A 241 26.28 -5.16 19.03
C SER A 241 26.89 -5.81 17.78
N ASP A 242 28.17 -5.61 17.57
CA ASP A 242 28.89 -6.20 16.41
C ASP A 242 28.92 -7.72 16.47
N ALA A 243 28.97 -8.32 17.69
CA ALA A 243 28.86 -9.75 17.87
C ALA A 243 27.50 -10.29 17.41
N ALA A 244 26.40 -9.63 17.80
CA ALA A 244 25.07 -10.02 17.36
C ALA A 244 24.88 -9.78 15.84
N LYS A 245 25.48 -8.75 15.27
CA LYS A 245 25.43 -8.50 13.81
C LYS A 245 26.01 -9.66 13.03
N SER A 246 27.20 -10.16 13.41
CA SER A 246 27.84 -11.29 12.72
C SER A 246 27.08 -12.59 12.92
N GLU A 247 26.54 -12.85 14.12
CA GLU A 247 25.84 -14.10 14.41
C GLU A 247 24.42 -14.17 13.84
N ILE A 248 23.74 -13.03 13.70
CA ILE A 248 22.34 -12.98 13.27
C ILE A 248 22.24 -12.56 11.80
N PHE A 249 22.81 -11.39 11.43
CA PHE A 249 22.41 -10.70 10.20
C PHE A 249 23.23 -11.11 8.96
N GLU A 250 24.46 -11.55 9.11
CA GLU A 250 25.28 -11.96 7.97
C GLU A 250 24.71 -13.20 7.25
N ASN A 251 24.00 -14.03 7.99
CA ASN A 251 23.41 -15.26 7.47
C ASN A 251 21.99 -15.11 6.94
N ILE A 252 21.37 -13.94 7.11
CA ILE A 252 19.98 -13.68 6.66
C ILE A 252 20.01 -12.96 5.31
N SER A 253 19.31 -13.54 4.35
CA SER A 253 18.98 -12.88 3.08
C SER A 253 17.55 -13.19 2.68
N GLY A 254 16.93 -12.31 1.88
CA GLY A 254 15.57 -12.53 1.37
C GLY A 254 15.45 -13.86 0.60
N ALA A 255 16.49 -14.25 -0.16
CA ALA A 255 16.52 -15.52 -0.85
C ALA A 255 16.51 -16.72 0.12
N LYS A 256 17.22 -16.60 1.26
CA LYS A 256 17.24 -17.66 2.29
C LYS A 256 15.91 -17.76 3.02
N VAL A 257 15.28 -16.63 3.32
CA VAL A 257 13.91 -16.59 3.90
C VAL A 257 12.90 -17.20 2.94
N LEU A 258 12.96 -16.85 1.66
CA LEU A 258 12.10 -17.44 0.63
C LEU A 258 12.31 -18.96 0.53
N LYS A 259 13.58 -19.43 0.50
CA LYS A 259 13.91 -20.86 0.51
C LYS A 259 13.36 -21.56 1.74
N PHE A 260 13.45 -20.93 2.93
CA PHE A 260 12.88 -21.46 4.16
C PHE A 260 11.38 -21.69 4.01
N TYR A 261 10.64 -20.69 3.54
CA TYR A 261 9.20 -20.83 3.35
C TYR A 261 8.80 -21.93 2.35
N PHE A 262 9.60 -22.17 1.30
CA PHE A 262 9.37 -23.28 0.38
C PHE A 262 9.59 -24.64 1.04
N THR A 263 10.57 -24.77 1.94
CA THR A 263 10.89 -26.01 2.65
C THR A 263 10.06 -26.23 3.90
N HIS A 264 9.46 -25.13 4.45
CA HIS A 264 8.62 -25.13 5.66
C HIS A 264 7.25 -24.51 5.38
N PRO A 265 6.40 -25.16 4.55
CA PRO A 265 5.13 -24.57 4.11
C PRO A 265 4.17 -24.28 5.26
N LYS A 266 4.28 -24.98 6.40
CA LYS A 266 3.49 -24.72 7.60
C LYS A 266 3.82 -23.35 8.21
N ASN A 267 5.11 -23.01 8.30
CA ASN A 267 5.54 -21.70 8.80
C ASN A 267 5.08 -20.58 7.88
N PHE A 268 5.19 -20.79 6.55
CA PHE A 268 4.67 -19.87 5.56
C PHE A 268 3.15 -19.66 5.73
N ALA A 269 2.38 -20.73 5.87
CA ALA A 269 0.93 -20.64 6.06
C ALA A 269 0.56 -19.86 7.33
N THR A 270 1.30 -20.04 8.43
CA THR A 270 1.09 -19.28 9.67
C THR A 270 1.41 -17.80 9.50
N ALA A 271 2.52 -17.47 8.82
CA ALA A 271 2.89 -16.08 8.54
C ALA A 271 1.86 -15.40 7.63
N VAL A 272 1.38 -16.11 6.58
CA VAL A 272 0.32 -15.63 5.70
C VAL A 272 -0.99 -15.44 6.46
N ASP A 273 -1.38 -16.36 7.34
CA ASP A 273 -2.61 -16.22 8.14
C ASP A 273 -2.54 -14.98 9.05
N THR A 274 -1.38 -14.73 9.67
CA THR A 274 -1.14 -13.53 10.47
C THR A 274 -1.25 -12.27 9.61
N ALA A 275 -0.67 -12.26 8.41
CA ALA A 275 -0.78 -11.15 7.47
C ALA A 275 -2.23 -10.92 7.03
N CYS A 276 -2.97 -11.98 6.71
CA CYS A 276 -4.39 -11.91 6.34
C CYS A 276 -5.26 -11.32 7.44
N LYS A 277 -5.01 -11.67 8.70
CA LYS A 277 -5.71 -11.08 9.87
C LYS A 277 -5.48 -9.59 10.02
N ASN A 278 -4.33 -9.09 9.56
CA ASN A 278 -3.98 -7.68 9.60
C ASN A 278 -4.36 -6.91 8.32
N ALA A 279 -4.63 -7.61 7.23
CA ALA A 279 -4.96 -7.01 5.92
C ALA A 279 -6.16 -6.03 5.93
N PRO A 280 -7.21 -6.20 6.77
CA PRO A 280 -8.31 -5.23 6.83
C PRO A 280 -7.92 -3.86 7.37
N PHE A 281 -6.75 -3.72 7.99
CA PHE A 281 -6.35 -2.50 8.68
C PHE A 281 -5.35 -1.69 7.84
N LEU A 282 -5.85 -0.72 7.05
CA LEU A 282 -4.97 0.27 6.38
C LEU A 282 -4.33 1.22 7.36
N THR A 283 -5.09 1.58 8.39
CA THR A 283 -4.60 2.48 9.42
C THR A 283 -4.03 1.66 10.56
N GLN A 284 -2.73 1.74 10.75
CA GLN A 284 -2.09 1.20 11.95
C GLN A 284 -2.67 1.87 13.19
N LYS A 285 -2.54 1.21 14.35
CA LYS A 285 -2.84 1.83 15.66
C LYS A 285 -2.11 3.15 15.88
N TYR A 286 -1.07 3.41 15.10
CA TYR A 286 -0.12 4.51 15.20
C TYR A 286 -0.31 5.63 14.18
N ILE A 287 -1.20 5.47 13.18
CA ILE A 287 -1.55 6.59 12.30
C ILE A 287 -2.46 7.54 13.06
N LYS A 288 -1.88 8.66 13.43
CA LYS A 288 -2.49 9.67 14.27
C LYS A 288 -2.67 10.94 13.46
N MET A 289 -3.86 11.52 13.50
CA MET A 289 -4.13 12.82 12.90
C MET A 289 -3.93 13.90 13.96
N GLN A 290 -3.20 14.94 13.60
CA GLN A 290 -3.12 16.14 14.42
C GLN A 290 -4.43 16.94 14.27
N THR A 291 -5.13 17.22 15.36
CA THR A 291 -6.28 18.12 15.37
C THR A 291 -5.92 19.37 16.15
N ASP A 292 -6.07 20.53 15.49
CA ASP A 292 -6.19 21.89 16.06
C ASP A 292 -5.28 22.18 17.26
N GLY A 293 -3.97 22.35 17.03
CA GLY A 293 -3.06 22.97 18.01
C GLY A 293 -2.90 22.24 19.36
N SER A 294 -3.83 21.38 19.72
CA SER A 294 -3.70 20.44 20.82
C SER A 294 -3.35 19.07 20.22
N TYR A 295 -2.23 18.51 20.59
CA TYR A 295 -1.68 17.23 20.12
C TYR A 295 -2.56 16.01 20.49
N GLY A 296 -3.86 16.13 20.23
CA GLY A 296 -4.84 15.09 20.42
C GLY A 296 -4.88 14.14 19.24
N ILE A 297 -4.50 12.92 19.48
CA ILE A 297 -4.43 11.87 18.48
C ILE A 297 -5.80 11.25 18.32
N LYS A 298 -6.45 11.49 17.17
CA LYS A 298 -7.68 10.81 16.79
C LYS A 298 -7.42 9.87 15.63
N LYS A 299 -8.03 8.68 15.65
CA LYS A 299 -8.03 7.77 14.51
C LYS A 299 -8.73 8.46 13.33
N ALA A 300 -8.08 8.45 12.16
CA ALA A 300 -8.71 8.93 10.94
C ALA A 300 -10.00 8.14 10.67
N PRO A 301 -11.16 8.78 10.49
CA PRO A 301 -12.39 8.10 10.13
C PRO A 301 -12.24 7.59 8.69
N SER A 302 -12.09 6.30 8.50
CA SER A 302 -12.04 5.67 7.19
C SER A 302 -13.29 4.82 7.01
N LEU A 303 -14.21 5.27 6.15
CA LEU A 303 -15.43 4.55 5.82
C LEU A 303 -15.11 3.22 5.15
N TRP A 304 -14.18 3.23 4.20
CA TRP A 304 -13.79 2.02 3.49
C TRP A 304 -13.02 1.05 4.37
N SER A 305 -12.10 1.50 5.22
CA SER A 305 -11.43 0.64 6.19
C SER A 305 -12.42 0.01 7.20
N TRP A 306 -13.48 0.75 7.56
CA TRP A 306 -14.56 0.19 8.36
C TRP A 306 -15.32 -0.90 7.58
N ALA A 307 -15.76 -0.64 6.35
CA ALA A 307 -16.45 -1.60 5.50
C ALA A 307 -15.57 -2.82 5.18
N ARG A 308 -14.28 -2.61 4.95
CA ARG A 308 -13.31 -3.66 4.66
C ARG A 308 -13.24 -4.70 5.77
N ARG A 309 -13.38 -4.34 7.05
CA ARG A 309 -13.41 -5.30 8.16
C ARG A 309 -14.49 -6.36 8.01
N PHE A 310 -15.59 -6.04 7.34
CA PHE A 310 -16.68 -6.97 7.07
C PHE A 310 -16.55 -7.69 5.73
N MET A 311 -15.87 -7.10 4.77
CA MET A 311 -15.78 -7.59 3.38
C MET A 311 -14.48 -8.32 3.10
N THR A 312 -13.40 -7.96 3.79
CA THR A 312 -12.10 -8.60 3.55
C THR A 312 -11.94 -9.80 4.47
N PRO A 313 -11.55 -10.93 3.90
CA PRO A 313 -11.31 -12.15 4.67
C PRO A 313 -10.26 -11.94 5.76
N ALA A 314 -10.59 -12.34 6.97
CA ALA A 314 -9.71 -12.20 8.14
C ALA A 314 -8.89 -13.48 8.44
N SER A 315 -8.78 -14.39 7.47
CA SER A 315 -7.98 -15.60 7.61
C SER A 315 -7.51 -16.13 6.26
N LEU A 316 -6.44 -16.92 6.26
CA LEU A 316 -5.91 -17.58 5.06
C LEU A 316 -7.00 -18.37 4.31
N ILE A 317 -7.87 -19.10 5.04
CA ILE A 317 -8.93 -19.92 4.43
C ILE A 317 -9.90 -19.06 3.63
N VAL A 318 -10.32 -17.93 4.19
CA VAL A 318 -11.28 -17.04 3.54
C VAL A 318 -10.65 -16.35 2.34
N PHE A 319 -9.36 -15.98 2.41
CA PHE A 319 -8.63 -15.49 1.23
C PHE A 319 -8.52 -16.55 0.13
N ALA A 320 -8.24 -17.81 0.49
CA ALA A 320 -8.19 -18.91 -0.46
C ALA A 320 -9.55 -19.12 -1.14
N VAL A 321 -10.64 -19.12 -0.39
CA VAL A 321 -12.00 -19.21 -0.93
C VAL A 321 -12.33 -18.04 -1.85
N TYR A 322 -11.97 -16.83 -1.43
CA TYR A 322 -12.14 -15.62 -2.25
C TYR A 322 -11.38 -15.72 -3.58
N TYR A 323 -10.10 -16.12 -3.55
CA TYR A 323 -9.30 -16.29 -4.78
C TYR A 323 -9.88 -17.39 -5.69
N ILE A 324 -10.31 -18.52 -5.13
CA ILE A 324 -10.97 -19.59 -5.89
C ILE A 324 -12.24 -19.04 -6.55
N ALA A 325 -13.05 -18.26 -5.82
CA ALA A 325 -14.24 -17.63 -6.37
C ALA A 325 -13.91 -16.66 -7.51
N VAL A 326 -12.90 -15.80 -7.35
CA VAL A 326 -12.43 -14.88 -8.39
C VAL A 326 -11.94 -15.66 -9.61
N ILE A 327 -11.14 -16.71 -9.43
CA ILE A 327 -10.64 -17.56 -10.53
C ILE A 327 -11.82 -18.23 -11.25
N ALA A 328 -12.80 -18.77 -10.53
CA ALA A 328 -13.99 -19.39 -11.12
C ALA A 328 -14.80 -18.39 -11.95
N VAL A 329 -14.93 -17.13 -11.47
CA VAL A 329 -15.54 -16.04 -12.23
C VAL A 329 -14.73 -15.74 -13.50
N LEU A 330 -13.40 -15.64 -13.39
CA LEU A 330 -12.51 -15.37 -14.52
C LEU A 330 -12.64 -16.47 -15.61
N ILE A 331 -12.76 -17.72 -15.21
CA ILE A 331 -12.96 -18.85 -16.14
C ILE A 331 -14.32 -18.73 -16.86
N LYS A 332 -15.38 -18.41 -16.11
CA LYS A 332 -16.76 -18.32 -16.63
C LYS A 332 -17.06 -17.01 -17.39
N THR A 333 -16.20 -15.99 -17.27
CA THR A 333 -16.42 -14.68 -17.90
C THR A 333 -16.45 -14.80 -19.43
N ARG A 334 -17.45 -14.19 -20.05
CA ARG A 334 -17.66 -14.22 -21.50
C ARG A 334 -16.57 -13.45 -22.27
N LYS A 335 -16.43 -13.76 -23.57
CA LYS A 335 -15.46 -13.06 -24.43
C LYS A 335 -15.68 -11.54 -24.50
N LYS A 336 -16.94 -11.07 -24.40
CA LYS A 336 -17.27 -9.63 -24.42
C LYS A 336 -16.74 -8.87 -23.19
N ASP A 337 -16.49 -9.56 -22.08
CA ASP A 337 -16.00 -8.98 -20.84
C ASP A 337 -14.47 -9.15 -20.70
N LYS A 338 -13.77 -9.31 -21.83
CA LYS A 338 -12.33 -9.59 -21.86
C LYS A 338 -11.51 -8.55 -21.08
N GLY A 339 -11.88 -7.27 -21.16
CA GLY A 339 -11.20 -6.19 -20.41
C GLY A 339 -11.27 -6.39 -18.91
N PHE A 340 -12.46 -6.66 -18.36
CA PHE A 340 -12.65 -6.97 -16.94
C PHE A 340 -11.88 -8.22 -16.52
N LYS A 341 -11.94 -9.27 -17.35
CA LYS A 341 -11.23 -10.53 -17.10
C LYS A 341 -9.72 -10.31 -16.98
N LEU A 342 -9.11 -9.62 -17.93
CA LEU A 342 -7.67 -9.39 -17.94
C LEU A 342 -7.23 -8.46 -16.80
N ALA A 343 -7.99 -7.39 -16.51
CA ALA A 343 -7.71 -6.51 -15.38
C ALA A 343 -7.79 -7.27 -14.05
N SER A 344 -8.85 -8.05 -13.84
CA SER A 344 -9.00 -8.84 -12.61
C SER A 344 -7.90 -9.88 -12.46
N ALA A 345 -7.49 -10.55 -13.56
CA ALA A 345 -6.37 -11.48 -13.54
C ALA A 345 -5.05 -10.79 -13.20
N PHE A 346 -4.82 -9.59 -13.72
CA PHE A 346 -3.65 -8.78 -13.44
C PHE A 346 -3.60 -8.38 -11.94
N TYR A 347 -4.71 -7.87 -11.38
CA TYR A 347 -4.78 -7.51 -9.97
C TYR A 347 -4.62 -8.70 -9.04
N LEU A 348 -5.21 -9.85 -9.41
CA LEU A 348 -5.05 -11.11 -8.68
C LEU A 348 -3.58 -11.55 -8.66
N LEU A 349 -2.88 -11.47 -9.79
CA LEU A 349 -1.46 -11.80 -9.88
C LEU A 349 -0.61 -10.90 -8.97
N PHE A 350 -0.85 -9.59 -9.02
CA PHE A 350 -0.19 -8.65 -8.10
C PHE A 350 -0.44 -8.99 -6.64
N ASN A 351 -1.67 -9.31 -6.30
CA ASN A 351 -2.07 -9.68 -4.95
C ASN A 351 -1.32 -10.92 -4.45
N ILE A 352 -1.23 -11.97 -5.29
CA ILE A 352 -0.51 -13.20 -4.98
C ILE A 352 1.01 -12.96 -4.81
N ILE A 353 1.59 -12.02 -5.56
CA ILE A 353 3.01 -11.72 -5.49
C ILE A 353 3.34 -10.81 -4.29
N LEU A 354 2.55 -9.77 -4.05
CA LEU A 354 2.84 -8.77 -3.03
C LEU A 354 2.81 -9.34 -1.61
N LEU A 355 1.94 -10.31 -1.33
CA LEU A 355 1.83 -10.90 0.00
C LEU A 355 3.08 -11.66 0.44
N PRO A 356 3.62 -12.64 -0.34
CA PRO A 356 4.89 -13.28 -0.01
C PRO A 356 6.07 -12.30 0.04
N MET A 357 6.13 -11.33 -0.89
CA MET A 357 7.20 -10.34 -0.88
C MET A 357 7.23 -9.55 0.43
N THR A 358 6.05 -9.14 0.94
CA THR A 358 5.94 -8.45 2.22
C THR A 358 6.50 -9.30 3.37
N LEU A 359 6.18 -10.60 3.40
CA LEU A 359 6.64 -11.51 4.44
C LEU A 359 8.14 -11.78 4.37
N VAL A 360 8.70 -11.89 3.17
CA VAL A 360 10.14 -12.09 2.96
C VAL A 360 10.95 -10.86 3.37
N SER A 361 10.42 -9.65 3.15
CA SER A 361 11.14 -8.41 3.44
C SER A 361 11.14 -8.01 4.92
N GLY A 362 10.22 -8.52 5.75
CA GLY A 362 10.15 -8.08 7.15
C GLY A 362 9.15 -8.83 8.01
N GLY A 363 8.81 -10.05 7.63
CA GLY A 363 7.94 -10.91 8.41
C GLY A 363 6.56 -10.28 8.67
N THR A 364 6.07 -10.49 9.88
CA THR A 364 4.77 -9.93 10.33
C THR A 364 4.93 -8.67 11.19
N ALA A 365 6.14 -8.14 11.33
CA ALA A 365 6.37 -6.87 12.01
C ALA A 365 5.78 -5.72 11.17
N SER A 366 5.07 -4.80 11.82
CA SER A 366 4.42 -3.64 11.17
C SER A 366 3.63 -3.99 9.90
N VAL A 367 3.09 -5.21 9.88
CA VAL A 367 2.53 -5.84 8.67
C VAL A 367 1.41 -5.01 8.04
N SER A 368 0.62 -4.28 8.84
CA SER A 368 -0.48 -3.46 8.31
C SER A 368 0.00 -2.39 7.32
N ARG A 369 1.16 -1.75 7.60
CA ARG A 369 1.76 -0.78 6.69
C ARG A 369 2.39 -1.46 5.49
N ARG A 370 3.13 -2.54 5.71
CA ARG A 370 3.79 -3.30 4.65
C ARG A 370 2.80 -3.90 3.66
N LEU A 371 1.56 -4.17 4.11
CA LEU A 371 0.47 -4.65 3.28
C LEU A 371 -0.25 -3.55 2.47
N LEU A 372 0.17 -2.28 2.50
CA LEU A 372 -0.52 -1.19 1.82
C LEU A 372 -0.79 -1.50 0.33
N LEU A 373 0.23 -1.92 -0.40
CA LEU A 373 0.11 -2.24 -1.82
C LEU A 373 -0.70 -3.52 -2.06
N PHE A 374 -0.54 -4.51 -1.19
CA PHE A 374 -1.38 -5.72 -1.19
C PHE A 374 -2.85 -5.36 -0.97
N GLN A 375 -3.15 -4.52 0.01
CA GLN A 375 -4.52 -4.06 0.30
C GLN A 375 -5.12 -3.29 -0.87
N LEU A 376 -4.34 -2.40 -1.51
CA LEU A 376 -4.80 -1.71 -2.72
C LEU A 376 -5.17 -2.70 -3.82
N SER A 377 -4.34 -3.72 -4.05
CA SER A 377 -4.64 -4.72 -5.08
C SER A 377 -5.86 -5.58 -4.72
N CYS A 378 -6.10 -5.88 -3.43
CA CYS A 378 -7.35 -6.49 -2.95
C CYS A 378 -8.55 -5.60 -3.21
N ASP A 379 -8.43 -4.31 -2.88
CA ASP A 379 -9.52 -3.34 -3.07
C ASP A 379 -9.86 -3.18 -4.56
N MET A 380 -8.86 -3.21 -5.44
CA MET A 380 -9.10 -3.20 -6.88
C MET A 380 -9.79 -4.49 -7.36
N LEU A 381 -9.48 -5.63 -6.77
CA LEU A 381 -10.22 -6.87 -7.05
C LEU A 381 -11.68 -6.79 -6.57
N VAL A 382 -11.93 -6.23 -5.39
CA VAL A 382 -13.29 -5.99 -4.89
C VAL A 382 -14.02 -5.02 -5.80
N PHE A 383 -13.38 -3.90 -6.18
CA PHE A 383 -13.91 -2.92 -7.12
C PHE A 383 -14.36 -3.59 -8.43
N MET A 384 -13.49 -4.41 -9.04
CA MET A 384 -13.79 -5.12 -10.28
C MET A 384 -14.88 -6.17 -10.10
N SER A 385 -14.90 -6.91 -8.98
CA SER A 385 -15.89 -7.94 -8.69
C SER A 385 -17.29 -7.33 -8.53
N VAL A 386 -17.41 -6.20 -7.85
CA VAL A 386 -18.68 -5.47 -7.69
C VAL A 386 -19.17 -4.96 -9.03
N LEU A 387 -18.31 -4.33 -9.83
CA LEU A 387 -18.69 -3.85 -11.16
C LEU A 387 -19.13 -5.00 -12.10
N TRP A 388 -18.42 -6.11 -12.06
CA TRP A 388 -18.80 -7.30 -12.83
C TRP A 388 -20.16 -7.83 -12.40
N ALA A 389 -20.45 -7.92 -11.11
CA ALA A 389 -21.74 -8.35 -10.57
C ALA A 389 -22.86 -7.41 -11.01
N VAL A 390 -22.67 -6.10 -10.90
CA VAL A 390 -23.62 -5.07 -11.35
C VAL A 390 -23.87 -5.19 -12.85
N ASN A 391 -22.82 -5.35 -13.66
CA ASN A 391 -22.95 -5.52 -15.11
C ASN A 391 -23.79 -6.77 -15.45
N THR A 392 -23.47 -7.91 -14.85
CA THR A 392 -24.17 -9.18 -15.08
C THR A 392 -25.64 -9.09 -14.69
N PHE A 393 -25.94 -8.44 -13.56
CA PHE A 393 -27.31 -8.23 -13.10
C PHE A 393 -28.10 -7.31 -14.04
N THR A 394 -27.49 -6.22 -14.48
CA THR A 394 -28.11 -5.27 -15.41
C THR A 394 -28.43 -5.94 -16.75
N GLU A 395 -27.50 -6.70 -17.32
CA GLU A 395 -27.70 -7.41 -18.57
C GLU A 395 -28.79 -8.49 -18.45
N ARG A 396 -28.82 -9.21 -17.32
CA ARG A 396 -29.86 -10.21 -17.06
C ARG A 396 -31.25 -9.58 -17.05
N ASN A 397 -31.39 -8.45 -16.35
CA ASN A 397 -32.66 -7.72 -16.29
C ASN A 397 -33.11 -7.20 -17.66
N GLU A 398 -32.19 -6.70 -18.48
CA GLU A 398 -32.51 -6.24 -19.84
C GLU A 398 -32.95 -7.42 -20.76
N ASN A 399 -32.29 -8.54 -20.62
CA ASN A 399 -32.68 -9.74 -21.36
C ASN A 399 -34.08 -10.25 -20.96
N ILE A 400 -34.40 -10.20 -19.66
CA ILE A 400 -35.73 -10.55 -19.14
C ILE A 400 -36.75 -9.54 -19.68
N LYS A 401 -36.51 -8.20 -19.60
CA LYS A 401 -37.42 -7.21 -20.16
C LYS A 401 -37.67 -7.41 -21.65
N LYS A 402 -36.63 -7.66 -22.43
CA LYS A 402 -36.74 -7.97 -23.87
C LYS A 402 -37.57 -9.22 -24.14
N LYS A 403 -37.38 -10.28 -23.33
CA LYS A 403 -38.10 -11.55 -23.50
C LYS A 403 -39.59 -11.43 -23.21
N TYR A 404 -39.96 -10.62 -22.23
CA TYR A 404 -41.36 -10.48 -21.77
C TYR A 404 -42.04 -9.19 -22.24
N GLY A 405 -41.39 -8.40 -23.12
CA GLY A 405 -41.98 -7.18 -23.67
C GLY A 405 -42.29 -6.07 -22.65
N VAL A 406 -41.69 -6.16 -21.47
CA VAL A 406 -41.84 -5.15 -20.40
C VAL A 406 -40.98 -3.92 -20.73
N LYS A 407 -41.61 -2.78 -20.95
CA LYS A 407 -40.95 -1.47 -21.15
C LYS A 407 -40.34 -0.91 -19.86
#